data_44865e3d7ceb10b58d4bb378825a6e8d
#
_entry.id   44865e3d7ceb10b58d4bb378825a6e8d
#
_cell.length_a   1.000
_cell.length_b   1.000
_cell.length_c   1.000
_cell.angle_alpha   90.00
_cell.angle_beta   90.00
_cell.angle_gamma   90.00
#
_symmetry.space_group_name_H-M   'P 1'
#
loop_
_entity.id
_entity.type
_entity.pdbx_description
1 polymer ?
#
loop_
_entity_poly.entity_id
_entity_poly.type
_entity_poly.pdbx_seq_one_letter_code
_entity_poly.pdbx_strand_id
1 'polypeptide(L)'
;MFTLPRRPRDLRKQPFSPAMLLAPIVMGGVMFFFTHRLTSLLFLMFSPIMMIANRLTSRANSKKMFRQAMAQYEEQKLGAERAAFKALVEERGLRRQDHPDPAEVMLRATGPRAGLWERRVHDRDWLDLRVGTADMPSEVELNVPERASYEEPLRWTAPDVPVTVPLGRLGVAGIAGARRRETARWMVSQCAVLHSPAELSITVLVAPAIAEGVGREWEWTCWLPHARTPEGAGARVRAALDEESIAHQVNALATLIEQRAEEHAPPGTHTVVVLDGARALRLVPGMVQVLRAGPAAGIMFLCIDEDRVSLPEECRAVVMADEPLATVSQTDTDEVEQVVLDAPPPGWAERVARSLAPVRDVSSQGAQGAIPRSSRFLDVIGLDEPDAGAVLSRWGGAGRTTTAVIGEDAEGVFVLDVRADGPHALIAGTTGSGKSELLQTLIASLCVGNTPEAMTFVLVDYKGGAAFKDCARLPHTVGMVTDLDGHLTSRALESLGAELRRREYQLARADAKDIEDYVASMRPGDEPMPRLMLVIDEFAALVAELPDFVTGLVDIARRGRSLGVH
;
A
#
# COMPACT_ATOMS: atom_id res chain seq x y z
N MET A 1 -18.82 -11.59 8.71
CA MET A 1 -19.83 -12.39 9.44
C MET A 1 -21.16 -12.35 8.69
N PHE A 2 -21.74 -13.49 8.34
CA PHE A 2 -23.01 -13.63 7.62
C PHE A 2 -24.00 -14.36 8.52
N THR A 3 -25.25 -13.91 8.58
CA THR A 3 -26.29 -14.52 9.45
C THR A 3 -27.29 -15.27 8.59
N LEU A 4 -27.45 -16.55 8.83
CA LEU A 4 -28.50 -17.35 8.20
C LEU A 4 -29.88 -16.99 8.76
N PRO A 5 -30.95 -17.04 7.96
CA PRO A 5 -32.29 -16.82 8.45
C PRO A 5 -32.72 -17.95 9.38
N ARG A 6 -33.62 -17.66 10.32
CA ARG A 6 -34.19 -18.69 11.18
C ARG A 6 -35.17 -19.56 10.42
N ARG A 7 -35.05 -20.88 10.60
CA ARG A 7 -35.99 -21.81 9.96
C ARG A 7 -37.40 -21.60 10.53
N PRO A 8 -38.42 -21.48 9.67
CA PRO A 8 -39.82 -21.38 10.12
C PRO A 8 -40.21 -22.57 10.98
N ARG A 9 -40.72 -22.31 12.17
CA ARG A 9 -41.23 -23.37 13.03
C ARG A 9 -42.54 -23.88 12.47
N ASP A 10 -42.74 -25.19 12.48
CA ASP A 10 -44.04 -25.79 12.16
C ASP A 10 -45.09 -25.28 13.14
N LEU A 11 -46.18 -24.76 12.63
CA LEU A 11 -47.24 -24.23 13.45
C LEU A 11 -47.80 -25.35 14.32
N ARG A 12 -47.59 -25.27 15.64
CA ARG A 12 -48.11 -26.23 16.59
C ARG A 12 -49.62 -26.37 16.34
N LYS A 13 -50.07 -27.61 16.19
CA LYS A 13 -51.51 -27.93 16.15
C LYS A 13 -52.16 -27.33 17.38
N GLN A 14 -53.01 -26.33 17.22
CA GLN A 14 -53.75 -25.82 18.36
C GLN A 14 -54.52 -26.95 18.99
N PRO A 15 -54.37 -27.18 20.33
CA PRO A 15 -55.07 -28.26 20.98
C PRO A 15 -56.57 -28.03 20.84
N PHE A 16 -57.25 -29.12 20.53
CA PHE A 16 -58.71 -29.12 20.42
C PHE A 16 -59.30 -29.00 21.80
N SER A 17 -60.01 -27.92 22.10
CA SER A 17 -60.77 -27.81 23.31
C SER A 17 -62.18 -28.35 23.07
N PRO A 18 -62.57 -29.50 23.68
CA PRO A 18 -63.89 -30.04 23.51
C PRO A 18 -64.97 -29.10 24.04
N ALA A 19 -64.62 -28.20 24.96
CA ALA A 19 -65.54 -27.19 25.49
C ALA A 19 -66.12 -26.24 24.41
N MET A 20 -65.38 -25.99 23.36
CA MET A 20 -65.87 -25.17 22.22
C MET A 20 -66.92 -25.87 21.38
N LEU A 21 -67.02 -27.20 21.46
CA LEU A 21 -68.04 -27.96 20.74
C LEU A 21 -69.31 -28.09 21.63
N LEU A 22 -69.14 -28.24 22.96
CA LEU A 22 -70.22 -28.39 23.90
C LEU A 22 -71.02 -27.11 24.17
N ALA A 23 -70.37 -25.93 24.15
CA ALA A 23 -71.03 -24.68 24.50
C ALA A 23 -72.20 -24.32 23.53
N PRO A 24 -72.07 -24.44 22.19
CA PRO A 24 -73.22 -24.17 21.27
C PRO A 24 -74.31 -25.24 21.38
N ILE A 25 -73.96 -26.51 21.69
CA ILE A 25 -74.90 -27.62 21.87
C ILE A 25 -75.75 -27.37 23.11
N VAL A 26 -75.11 -27.04 24.22
CA VAL A 26 -75.77 -26.71 25.48
C VAL A 26 -76.66 -25.47 25.28
N MET A 27 -76.16 -24.46 24.66
CA MET A 27 -76.89 -23.20 24.41
C MET A 27 -78.09 -23.42 23.48
N GLY A 28 -77.98 -24.22 22.45
CA GLY A 28 -79.05 -24.58 21.51
C GLY A 28 -80.10 -25.49 22.22
N GLY A 29 -79.67 -26.40 23.12
CA GLY A 29 -80.55 -27.23 23.94
C GLY A 29 -81.35 -26.42 24.96
N VAL A 30 -80.69 -25.45 25.63
CA VAL A 30 -81.35 -24.52 26.58
C VAL A 30 -82.36 -23.64 25.84
N MET A 31 -82.00 -23.13 24.67
CA MET A 31 -82.86 -22.27 23.85
C MET A 31 -84.11 -23.04 23.31
N PHE A 32 -83.96 -24.33 22.97
CA PHE A 32 -85.04 -25.21 22.57
C PHE A 32 -85.98 -25.47 23.75
N PHE A 33 -85.45 -25.71 24.91
CA PHE A 33 -86.26 -25.93 26.13
C PHE A 33 -87.15 -24.74 26.51
N PHE A 34 -86.66 -23.51 26.32
CA PHE A 34 -87.39 -22.28 26.61
C PHE A 34 -88.34 -21.83 25.51
N THR A 35 -88.02 -22.09 24.22
CA THR A 35 -88.80 -21.52 23.08
C THR A 35 -89.76 -22.51 22.43
N HIS A 36 -89.59 -23.80 22.66
CA HIS A 36 -90.36 -24.94 22.06
C HIS A 36 -90.46 -24.82 20.50
N ARG A 37 -89.55 -24.08 19.83
CA ARG A 37 -89.58 -23.91 18.38
C ARG A 37 -88.51 -24.78 17.70
N LEU A 38 -88.90 -25.61 16.71
CA LEU A 38 -88.02 -26.46 15.89
C LEU A 38 -86.93 -25.70 15.22
N THR A 39 -87.07 -24.40 15.01
CA THR A 39 -86.01 -23.51 14.39
C THR A 39 -84.78 -23.39 15.28
N SER A 40 -84.88 -23.61 16.60
CA SER A 40 -83.73 -23.59 17.54
C SER A 40 -82.82 -24.79 17.33
N LEU A 41 -83.31 -25.90 16.79
CA LEU A 41 -82.55 -27.10 16.45
C LEU A 41 -81.65 -26.91 15.22
N LEU A 42 -82.00 -25.97 14.30
CA LEU A 42 -81.14 -25.58 13.16
C LEU A 42 -79.84 -24.97 13.65
N PHE A 43 -79.87 -24.19 14.71
CA PHE A 43 -78.67 -23.63 15.35
C PHE A 43 -77.68 -24.68 15.86
N LEU A 44 -78.21 -25.84 16.34
CA LEU A 44 -77.45 -26.96 16.81
C LEU A 44 -76.57 -27.59 15.70
N MET A 45 -77.10 -27.65 14.50
CA MET A 45 -76.34 -28.21 13.33
C MET A 45 -75.39 -27.19 12.66
N PHE A 46 -75.76 -25.90 12.70
CA PHE A 46 -74.95 -24.89 12.00
C PHE A 46 -73.59 -24.63 12.63
N SER A 47 -73.50 -24.66 13.97
CA SER A 47 -72.29 -24.39 14.72
C SER A 47 -71.17 -25.42 14.48
N PRO A 48 -71.40 -26.75 14.54
CA PRO A 48 -70.37 -27.76 14.24
C PRO A 48 -69.89 -27.70 12.80
N ILE A 49 -70.79 -27.45 11.84
CA ILE A 49 -70.44 -27.35 10.41
C ILE A 49 -69.52 -26.14 10.17
N MET A 50 -69.86 -24.98 10.72
CA MET A 50 -69.03 -23.78 10.62
C MET A 50 -67.68 -23.97 11.29
N MET A 51 -67.61 -24.68 12.41
CA MET A 51 -66.38 -24.96 13.11
C MET A 51 -65.45 -25.92 12.31
N ILE A 52 -66.02 -26.96 11.67
CA ILE A 52 -65.28 -27.85 10.80
C ILE A 52 -64.79 -27.13 9.56
N ALA A 53 -65.63 -26.31 8.91
CA ALA A 53 -65.25 -25.50 7.77
C ALA A 53 -64.15 -24.49 8.09
N ASN A 54 -64.24 -23.80 9.24
CA ASN A 54 -63.18 -22.87 9.69
C ASN A 54 -61.88 -23.61 10.04
N ARG A 55 -61.96 -24.84 10.58
CA ARG A 55 -60.77 -25.65 10.85
C ARG A 55 -60.10 -26.16 9.56
N LEU A 56 -60.87 -26.53 8.56
CA LEU A 56 -60.33 -26.94 7.27
C LEU A 56 -59.67 -25.77 6.52
N THR A 57 -60.32 -24.61 6.51
CA THR A 57 -59.77 -23.37 5.90
C THR A 57 -58.56 -22.87 6.68
N SER A 58 -58.54 -22.88 8.01
CA SER A 58 -57.41 -22.48 8.80
C SER A 58 -56.21 -23.43 8.63
N ARG A 59 -56.43 -24.73 8.50
CA ARG A 59 -55.39 -25.71 8.18
C ARG A 59 -54.80 -25.53 6.77
N ALA A 60 -55.66 -25.25 5.78
CA ALA A 60 -55.21 -24.96 4.40
C ALA A 60 -54.39 -23.68 4.33
N ASN A 61 -54.87 -22.63 5.02
CA ASN A 61 -54.14 -21.35 5.09
C ASN A 61 -52.81 -21.49 5.86
N SER A 62 -52.79 -22.21 6.99
CA SER A 62 -51.55 -22.47 7.74
C SER A 62 -50.50 -23.24 6.89
N LYS A 63 -50.94 -24.25 6.15
CA LYS A 63 -50.05 -24.98 5.24
C LYS A 63 -49.53 -24.09 4.10
N LYS A 64 -50.38 -23.20 3.55
CA LYS A 64 -49.98 -22.26 2.51
C LYS A 64 -48.96 -21.24 3.06
N MET A 65 -49.24 -20.67 4.23
CA MET A 65 -48.32 -19.74 4.90
C MET A 65 -46.98 -20.38 5.26
N PHE A 66 -47.01 -21.63 5.78
CA PHE A 66 -45.78 -22.36 6.06
C PHE A 66 -44.96 -22.64 4.81
N ARG A 67 -45.62 -23.04 3.69
CA ARG A 67 -44.92 -23.23 2.41
C ARG A 67 -44.30 -21.92 1.88
N GLN A 68 -45.01 -20.80 2.00
CA GLN A 68 -44.50 -19.49 1.60
C GLN A 68 -43.32 -19.07 2.49
N ALA A 69 -43.45 -19.22 3.83
CA ALA A 69 -42.34 -18.91 4.75
C ALA A 69 -41.15 -19.82 4.53
N MET A 70 -41.35 -21.09 4.16
CA MET A 70 -40.27 -22.00 3.86
C MET A 70 -39.57 -21.64 2.53
N ALA A 71 -40.31 -21.28 1.50
CA ALA A 71 -39.74 -20.80 0.24
C ALA A 71 -38.92 -19.51 0.44
N GLN A 72 -39.44 -18.57 1.21
CA GLN A 72 -38.73 -17.33 1.56
C GLN A 72 -37.45 -17.61 2.40
N TYR A 73 -37.53 -18.56 3.32
CA TYR A 73 -36.37 -19.02 4.10
C TYR A 73 -35.30 -19.61 3.19
N GLU A 74 -35.67 -20.49 2.25
CA GLU A 74 -34.73 -21.10 1.30
C GLU A 74 -34.07 -20.05 0.38
N GLU A 75 -34.84 -19.08 -0.09
CA GLU A 75 -34.33 -17.97 -0.89
C GLU A 75 -33.33 -17.09 -0.11
N GLN A 76 -33.70 -16.71 1.11
CA GLN A 76 -32.82 -15.90 1.96
C GLN A 76 -31.56 -16.68 2.38
N LYS A 77 -31.70 -17.97 2.69
CA LYS A 77 -30.57 -18.87 3.01
C LYS A 77 -29.60 -18.94 1.83
N LEU A 78 -30.12 -19.20 0.64
CA LEU A 78 -29.30 -19.26 -0.58
C LEU A 78 -28.64 -17.93 -0.89
N GLY A 79 -29.32 -16.80 -0.62
CA GLY A 79 -28.76 -15.46 -0.74
C GLY A 79 -27.58 -15.23 0.21
N ALA A 80 -27.72 -15.61 1.47
CA ALA A 80 -26.66 -15.49 2.48
C ALA A 80 -25.46 -16.41 2.15
N GLU A 81 -25.72 -17.64 1.74
CA GLU A 81 -24.66 -18.58 1.33
C GLU A 81 -23.89 -18.10 0.09
N ARG A 82 -24.57 -17.52 -0.90
CA ARG A 82 -23.92 -16.91 -2.08
C ARG A 82 -23.07 -15.71 -1.71
N ALA A 83 -23.56 -14.86 -0.82
CA ALA A 83 -22.79 -13.70 -0.34
C ALA A 83 -21.53 -14.13 0.44
N ALA A 84 -21.67 -15.16 1.30
CA ALA A 84 -20.54 -15.73 2.03
C ALA A 84 -19.52 -16.39 1.07
N PHE A 85 -19.99 -17.11 0.07
CA PHE A 85 -19.10 -17.71 -0.94
C PHE A 85 -18.35 -16.65 -1.77
N LYS A 86 -19.03 -15.56 -2.14
CA LYS A 86 -18.37 -14.44 -2.80
C LYS A 86 -17.27 -13.83 -1.93
N ALA A 87 -17.54 -13.60 -0.65
CA ALA A 87 -16.54 -13.10 0.30
C ALA A 87 -15.35 -14.07 0.45
N LEU A 88 -15.60 -15.39 0.45
CA LEU A 88 -14.53 -16.41 0.48
C LEU A 88 -13.62 -16.34 -0.76
N VAL A 89 -14.21 -16.15 -1.94
CA VAL A 89 -13.45 -16.01 -3.19
C VAL A 89 -12.62 -14.72 -3.18
N GLU A 90 -13.20 -13.63 -2.68
CA GLU A 90 -12.50 -12.34 -2.51
C GLU A 90 -11.35 -12.48 -1.50
N GLU A 91 -11.57 -13.10 -0.35
CA GLU A 91 -10.53 -13.36 0.67
C GLU A 91 -9.39 -14.19 0.09
N ARG A 92 -9.70 -15.28 -0.62
CA ARG A 92 -8.69 -16.10 -1.30
C ARG A 92 -7.86 -15.28 -2.29
N GLY A 93 -8.52 -14.41 -3.06
CA GLY A 93 -7.86 -13.51 -4.01
C GLY A 93 -6.89 -12.56 -3.32
N LEU A 94 -7.31 -11.91 -2.24
CA LEU A 94 -6.49 -10.99 -1.45
C LEU A 94 -5.28 -11.70 -0.83
N ARG A 95 -5.48 -12.84 -0.15
CA ARG A 95 -4.38 -13.61 0.44
C ARG A 95 -3.32 -14.02 -0.59
N ARG A 96 -3.74 -14.38 -1.82
CA ARG A 96 -2.81 -14.70 -2.92
C ARG A 96 -2.10 -13.48 -3.49
N GLN A 97 -2.75 -12.34 -3.50
CA GLN A 97 -2.16 -11.08 -3.95
C GLN A 97 -1.10 -10.58 -2.94
N ASP A 98 -1.40 -10.69 -1.64
CA ASP A 98 -0.49 -10.29 -0.57
C ASP A 98 0.76 -11.19 -0.52
N HIS A 99 0.61 -12.49 -0.85
CA HIS A 99 1.72 -13.46 -0.87
C HIS A 99 1.88 -14.09 -2.25
N PRO A 100 2.63 -13.43 -3.16
CA PRO A 100 2.77 -13.84 -4.56
C PRO A 100 3.41 -15.22 -4.70
N ASP A 101 3.00 -15.94 -5.72
CA ASP A 101 3.56 -17.23 -6.09
C ASP A 101 4.90 -17.09 -6.85
N PRO A 102 5.62 -18.22 -7.11
CA PRO A 102 6.88 -18.17 -7.83
C PRO A 102 6.81 -17.53 -9.22
N ALA A 103 5.66 -17.61 -9.91
CA ALA A 103 5.51 -17.00 -11.22
C ALA A 103 5.44 -15.47 -11.13
N GLU A 104 4.66 -14.96 -10.19
CA GLU A 104 4.55 -13.52 -9.95
C GLU A 104 5.87 -12.94 -9.42
N VAL A 105 6.57 -13.62 -8.50
CA VAL A 105 7.89 -13.21 -8.01
C VAL A 105 8.90 -13.15 -9.16
N MET A 106 8.91 -14.12 -10.08
CA MET A 106 9.76 -14.08 -11.27
C MET A 106 9.43 -12.88 -12.16
N LEU A 107 8.14 -12.58 -12.36
CA LEU A 107 7.70 -11.43 -13.17
C LEU A 107 8.14 -10.10 -12.56
N ARG A 108 8.11 -9.97 -11.24
CA ARG A 108 8.60 -8.78 -10.53
C ARG A 108 10.11 -8.60 -10.66
N ALA A 109 10.87 -9.71 -10.69
CA ALA A 109 12.33 -9.69 -10.83
C ALA A 109 12.81 -9.41 -12.25
N THR A 110 12.12 -9.93 -13.28
CA THR A 110 12.58 -9.88 -14.67
C THR A 110 12.18 -8.60 -15.42
N GLY A 111 11.19 -7.87 -14.94
CA GLY A 111 10.83 -6.55 -15.46
C GLY A 111 10.44 -5.69 -14.27
N PRO A 112 11.17 -4.60 -13.94
CA PRO A 112 10.84 -3.77 -12.80
C PRO A 112 9.37 -3.36 -12.85
N ARG A 113 8.57 -3.98 -11.98
CA ARG A 113 7.14 -3.71 -11.85
C ARG A 113 6.88 -3.07 -10.49
N ALA A 114 5.76 -2.41 -10.37
CA ALA A 114 5.20 -2.08 -9.07
C ALA A 114 5.15 -3.38 -8.24
N GLY A 115 5.73 -3.40 -7.05
CA GLY A 115 5.87 -4.60 -6.23
C GLY A 115 7.29 -5.18 -6.13
N LEU A 116 8.25 -4.74 -6.98
CA LEU A 116 9.66 -4.99 -6.71
C LEU A 116 10.10 -4.12 -5.52
N TRP A 117 10.65 -4.78 -4.47
CA TRP A 117 11.10 -4.12 -3.23
C TRP A 117 10.00 -3.29 -2.55
N GLU A 118 8.76 -3.77 -2.64
CA GLU A 118 7.58 -3.08 -2.12
C GLU A 118 7.52 -3.09 -0.59
N ARG A 119 7.91 -4.21 0.03
CA ARG A 119 7.79 -4.41 1.48
C ARG A 119 8.87 -3.66 2.24
N ARG A 120 8.44 -2.83 3.20
CA ARG A 120 9.32 -2.02 4.06
C ARG A 120 9.33 -2.54 5.48
N VAL A 121 10.38 -2.18 6.24
CA VAL A 121 10.60 -2.65 7.63
C VAL A 121 9.40 -2.43 8.56
N HIS A 122 8.58 -1.41 8.29
CA HIS A 122 7.41 -1.07 9.11
C HIS A 122 6.11 -1.73 8.64
N ASP A 123 6.13 -2.46 7.52
CA ASP A 123 4.96 -3.13 6.99
C ASP A 123 4.66 -4.42 7.77
N ARG A 124 3.38 -4.77 7.85
CA ARG A 124 2.95 -5.96 8.59
C ARG A 124 3.43 -7.27 7.98
N ASP A 125 3.67 -7.27 6.69
CA ASP A 125 4.14 -8.40 5.88
C ASP A 125 5.65 -8.39 5.66
N TRP A 126 6.39 -7.57 6.44
CA TRP A 126 7.86 -7.57 6.45
C TRP A 126 8.40 -8.95 6.80
N LEU A 127 9.16 -9.53 5.86
CA LEU A 127 9.72 -10.89 5.96
C LEU A 127 8.66 -11.96 6.28
N ASP A 128 7.42 -11.78 5.84
CA ASP A 128 6.41 -12.83 5.84
C ASP A 128 6.55 -13.67 4.57
N LEU A 129 7.18 -14.85 4.72
CA LEU A 129 7.67 -15.65 3.60
C LEU A 129 6.72 -16.81 3.31
N ARG A 130 6.20 -16.86 2.11
CA ARG A 130 5.34 -17.94 1.64
C ARG A 130 6.14 -19.23 1.42
N VAL A 131 5.61 -20.33 1.96
CA VAL A 131 6.18 -21.68 1.84
C VAL A 131 5.49 -22.48 0.74
N GLY A 132 4.17 -22.33 0.67
CA GLY A 132 3.32 -23.09 -0.22
C GLY A 132 1.85 -22.72 -0.06
N THR A 133 0.96 -23.65 -0.37
CA THR A 133 -0.49 -23.47 -0.20
C THR A 133 -1.11 -24.63 0.56
N ALA A 134 -2.17 -24.33 1.33
CA ALA A 134 -3.01 -25.32 2.00
C ALA A 134 -4.45 -24.82 2.10
N ASP A 135 -5.33 -25.71 2.52
CA ASP A 135 -6.68 -25.37 2.90
C ASP A 135 -6.69 -24.83 4.34
N MET A 136 -7.00 -23.55 4.51
CA MET A 136 -6.90 -22.86 5.79
C MET A 136 -8.26 -22.35 6.27
N PRO A 137 -8.46 -22.17 7.59
CA PRO A 137 -9.66 -21.51 8.09
C PRO A 137 -9.84 -20.12 7.46
N SER A 138 -11.06 -19.83 7.02
CA SER A 138 -11.45 -18.54 6.46
C SER A 138 -11.90 -17.58 7.56
N GLU A 139 -11.77 -16.27 7.30
CA GLU A 139 -12.39 -15.23 8.12
C GLU A 139 -13.90 -15.10 7.89
N VAL A 140 -14.43 -15.84 6.91
CA VAL A 140 -15.86 -15.87 6.63
C VAL A 140 -16.58 -16.72 7.67
N GLU A 141 -17.29 -16.05 8.56
CA GLU A 141 -18.08 -16.67 9.64
C GLU A 141 -19.56 -16.69 9.29
N LEU A 142 -20.18 -17.87 9.46
CA LEU A 142 -21.61 -18.08 9.34
C LEU A 142 -22.24 -18.21 10.73
N ASN A 143 -23.08 -17.26 11.09
CA ASN A 143 -23.90 -17.35 12.27
C ASN A 143 -25.18 -18.11 11.96
N VAL A 144 -25.35 -19.27 12.59
CA VAL A 144 -26.55 -20.11 12.49
C VAL A 144 -27.42 -19.83 13.73
N PRO A 145 -28.56 -19.12 13.60
CA PRO A 145 -29.37 -18.69 14.76
C PRO A 145 -29.96 -19.83 15.63
N GLU A 146 -29.84 -21.07 15.15
CA GLU A 146 -30.33 -22.26 15.85
C GLU A 146 -29.25 -22.90 16.73
N ARG A 147 -27.97 -22.50 16.57
CA ARG A 147 -26.89 -22.91 17.47
C ARG A 147 -26.96 -22.18 18.80
N ALA A 148 -26.56 -22.85 19.84
CA ALA A 148 -26.51 -22.25 21.18
C ALA A 148 -25.45 -21.11 21.17
N SER A 149 -25.69 -20.05 21.93
CA SER A 149 -24.85 -18.84 21.95
C SER A 149 -23.42 -19.07 22.47
N TYR A 150 -23.10 -20.25 22.99
CA TYR A 150 -21.77 -20.66 23.45
C TYR A 150 -21.03 -21.54 22.43
N GLU A 151 -21.66 -21.89 21.30
CA GLU A 151 -20.98 -22.59 20.21
C GLU A 151 -20.28 -21.58 19.29
N GLU A 152 -19.05 -21.89 18.90
CA GLU A 152 -18.31 -21.06 17.94
C GLU A 152 -19.05 -20.94 16.60
N PRO A 153 -18.98 -19.78 15.92
CA PRO A 153 -19.54 -19.61 14.58
C PRO A 153 -18.92 -20.62 13.61
N LEU A 154 -19.71 -21.05 12.64
CA LEU A 154 -19.22 -21.95 11.60
C LEU A 154 -18.26 -21.18 10.70
N ARG A 155 -16.98 -21.51 10.74
CA ARG A 155 -15.98 -20.97 9.80
C ARG A 155 -15.87 -21.88 8.59
N TRP A 156 -15.81 -21.27 7.43
CA TRP A 156 -15.53 -22.00 6.20
C TRP A 156 -14.03 -22.20 6.02
N THR A 157 -13.68 -23.16 5.19
CA THR A 157 -12.30 -23.38 4.77
C THR A 157 -12.04 -22.63 3.48
N ALA A 158 -11.01 -21.79 3.45
CA ALA A 158 -10.51 -21.17 2.24
C ALA A 158 -9.53 -22.13 1.57
N PRO A 159 -9.88 -22.66 0.38
CA PRO A 159 -9.04 -23.67 -0.26
C PRO A 159 -7.84 -23.02 -0.93
N ASP A 160 -6.70 -23.71 -0.88
CA ASP A 160 -5.50 -23.40 -1.65
C ASP A 160 -5.06 -21.92 -1.46
N VAL A 161 -4.92 -21.51 -0.19
CA VAL A 161 -4.41 -20.19 0.19
C VAL A 161 -2.95 -20.26 0.64
N PRO A 162 -2.18 -19.18 0.52
CA PRO A 162 -0.79 -19.15 0.95
C PRO A 162 -0.60 -19.51 2.43
N VAL A 163 0.39 -20.36 2.69
CA VAL A 163 0.92 -20.65 4.03
C VAL A 163 2.25 -19.95 4.17
N THR A 164 2.39 -19.11 5.21
CA THR A 164 3.55 -18.24 5.39
C THR A 164 4.26 -18.49 6.71
N VAL A 165 5.53 -18.11 6.74
CA VAL A 165 6.37 -18.04 7.94
C VAL A 165 6.76 -16.57 8.14
N PRO A 166 6.23 -15.90 9.17
CA PRO A 166 6.55 -14.51 9.48
C PRO A 166 7.94 -14.40 10.14
N LEU A 167 9.00 -14.56 9.35
CA LEU A 167 10.38 -14.60 9.81
C LEU A 167 10.79 -13.33 10.56
N GLY A 168 10.29 -12.16 10.11
CA GLY A 168 10.56 -10.88 10.76
C GLY A 168 10.09 -10.84 12.22
N ARG A 169 8.96 -11.50 12.53
CA ARG A 169 8.40 -11.60 13.88
C ARG A 169 9.01 -12.74 14.70
N LEU A 170 9.26 -13.88 14.07
CA LEU A 170 9.73 -15.09 14.75
C LEU A 170 11.24 -15.10 14.95
N GLY A 171 11.98 -14.42 14.08
CA GLY A 171 13.43 -14.26 14.15
C GLY A 171 14.23 -15.46 13.64
N VAL A 172 13.87 -16.67 14.01
CA VAL A 172 14.55 -17.91 13.63
C VAL A 172 13.55 -18.92 13.10
N ALA A 173 13.76 -19.41 11.88
CA ALA A 173 12.96 -20.46 11.28
C ALA A 173 13.85 -21.64 10.84
N GLY A 174 13.37 -22.86 11.08
CA GLY A 174 14.00 -24.10 10.67
C GLY A 174 13.33 -24.69 9.44
N ILE A 175 14.10 -25.29 8.56
CA ILE A 175 13.62 -25.99 7.37
C ILE A 175 14.32 -27.35 7.33
N ALA A 176 13.55 -28.43 7.40
CA ALA A 176 14.06 -29.81 7.37
C ALA A 176 13.31 -30.66 6.36
N GLY A 177 13.79 -31.87 6.07
CA GLY A 177 13.17 -32.81 5.15
C GLY A 177 13.83 -32.87 3.77
N ALA A 178 13.27 -33.67 2.87
CA ALA A 178 13.86 -33.99 1.57
C ALA A 178 14.04 -32.74 0.66
N ARG A 179 13.09 -31.79 0.72
CA ARG A 179 13.08 -30.58 -0.14
C ARG A 179 13.53 -29.31 0.59
N ARG A 180 14.22 -29.43 1.73
CA ARG A 180 14.65 -28.33 2.59
C ARG A 180 15.38 -27.20 1.85
N ARG A 181 16.33 -27.53 0.96
CA ARG A 181 17.12 -26.53 0.24
C ARG A 181 16.33 -25.84 -0.87
N GLU A 182 15.43 -26.55 -1.53
CA GLU A 182 14.53 -25.94 -2.53
C GLU A 182 13.62 -24.91 -1.87
N THR A 183 13.02 -25.28 -0.74
CA THR A 183 12.17 -24.39 0.06
C THR A 183 12.98 -23.20 0.57
N ALA A 184 14.19 -23.41 1.08
CA ALA A 184 15.05 -22.32 1.54
C ALA A 184 15.42 -21.35 0.40
N ARG A 185 15.80 -21.87 -0.78
CA ARG A 185 16.08 -21.04 -1.97
C ARG A 185 14.87 -20.22 -2.39
N TRP A 186 13.67 -20.80 -2.32
CA TRP A 186 12.43 -20.09 -2.58
C TRP A 186 12.23 -18.94 -1.58
N MET A 187 12.38 -19.19 -0.26
CA MET A 187 12.24 -18.17 0.78
C MET A 187 13.28 -17.04 0.63
N VAL A 188 14.54 -17.38 0.35
CA VAL A 188 15.61 -16.38 0.10
C VAL A 188 15.32 -15.55 -1.15
N SER A 189 14.78 -16.16 -2.20
CA SER A 189 14.41 -15.42 -3.42
C SER A 189 13.30 -14.41 -3.18
N GLN A 190 12.32 -14.75 -2.33
CA GLN A 190 11.28 -13.81 -1.89
C GLN A 190 11.90 -12.63 -1.12
N CYS A 191 12.82 -12.90 -0.18
CA CYS A 191 13.57 -11.86 0.51
C CYS A 191 14.19 -10.88 -0.49
N ALA A 192 14.81 -11.39 -1.55
CA ALA A 192 15.52 -10.58 -2.53
C ALA A 192 14.61 -9.80 -3.48
N VAL A 193 13.40 -10.29 -3.78
CA VAL A 193 12.47 -9.64 -4.72
C VAL A 193 11.51 -8.68 -4.02
N LEU A 194 11.09 -9.01 -2.81
CA LEU A 194 10.06 -8.25 -2.11
C LEU A 194 10.64 -7.15 -1.20
N HIS A 195 11.93 -7.22 -0.84
CA HIS A 195 12.58 -6.27 0.06
C HIS A 195 13.78 -5.61 -0.59
N SER A 196 14.01 -4.34 -0.29
CA SER A 196 15.13 -3.57 -0.84
C SER A 196 16.49 -4.02 -0.30
N PRO A 197 17.55 -4.07 -1.15
CA PRO A 197 18.92 -4.32 -0.69
C PRO A 197 19.47 -3.23 0.23
N ALA A 198 18.84 -2.09 0.31
CA ALA A 198 19.19 -1.04 1.25
C ALA A 198 18.68 -1.30 2.67
N GLU A 199 17.55 -1.99 2.79
CA GLU A 199 16.94 -2.32 4.07
C GLU A 199 17.23 -3.76 4.52
N LEU A 200 17.58 -4.65 3.56
CA LEU A 200 17.82 -6.06 3.82
C LEU A 200 19.12 -6.54 3.18
N SER A 201 19.97 -7.18 3.96
CA SER A 201 21.15 -7.93 3.49
C SER A 201 20.94 -9.43 3.68
N ILE A 202 21.58 -10.23 2.80
CA ILE A 202 21.51 -11.70 2.84
C ILE A 202 22.91 -12.26 2.96
N THR A 203 23.11 -13.16 3.92
CA THR A 203 24.38 -13.86 4.17
C THR A 203 24.13 -15.36 4.21
N VAL A 204 24.97 -16.15 3.58
CA VAL A 204 24.85 -17.62 3.54
C VAL A 204 26.07 -18.23 4.19
N LEU A 205 25.86 -19.11 5.17
CA LEU A 205 26.88 -19.93 5.82
C LEU A 205 26.56 -21.40 5.55
N VAL A 206 27.52 -22.14 5.01
CA VAL A 206 27.38 -23.57 4.73
C VAL A 206 28.40 -24.33 5.58
N ALA A 207 27.95 -25.33 6.31
CA ALA A 207 28.83 -26.12 7.15
C ALA A 207 29.95 -26.80 6.32
N PRO A 208 31.22 -26.75 6.75
CA PRO A 208 32.34 -27.24 5.97
C PRO A 208 32.21 -28.70 5.54
N ALA A 209 31.59 -29.54 6.38
CA ALA A 209 31.36 -30.94 6.09
C ALA A 209 30.52 -31.23 4.85
N ILE A 210 29.69 -30.26 4.42
CA ILE A 210 28.81 -30.39 3.24
C ILE A 210 29.15 -29.39 2.13
N ALA A 211 30.13 -28.51 2.35
CA ALA A 211 30.44 -27.39 1.46
C ALA A 211 30.86 -27.81 0.04
N GLU A 212 31.60 -28.90 -0.13
CA GLU A 212 32.05 -29.41 -1.44
C GLU A 212 30.86 -29.78 -2.36
N GLY A 213 29.78 -30.37 -1.78
CA GLY A 213 28.58 -30.75 -2.54
C GLY A 213 27.54 -29.65 -2.66
N VAL A 214 27.32 -28.93 -1.57
CA VAL A 214 26.20 -28.01 -1.38
C VAL A 214 26.57 -26.56 -1.68
N GLY A 215 27.83 -26.17 -1.58
CA GLY A 215 28.28 -24.79 -1.84
C GLY A 215 27.84 -24.27 -3.19
N ARG A 216 27.86 -25.11 -4.24
CA ARG A 216 27.37 -24.76 -5.58
C ARG A 216 25.90 -24.46 -5.63
N GLU A 217 25.09 -25.02 -4.74
CA GLU A 217 23.66 -24.75 -4.69
C GLU A 217 23.35 -23.33 -4.21
N TRP A 218 24.33 -22.64 -3.59
CA TRP A 218 24.23 -21.28 -3.10
C TRP A 218 25.05 -20.27 -3.92
N GLU A 219 25.82 -20.68 -4.94
CA GLU A 219 26.61 -19.78 -5.80
C GLU A 219 25.76 -18.68 -6.45
N TRP A 220 24.50 -18.95 -6.75
CA TRP A 220 23.60 -17.97 -7.35
C TRP A 220 23.40 -16.71 -6.49
N THR A 221 23.57 -16.79 -5.17
CA THR A 221 23.43 -15.65 -4.27
C THR A 221 24.46 -14.55 -4.53
N CYS A 222 25.59 -14.88 -5.19
CA CYS A 222 26.60 -13.90 -5.59
C CYS A 222 26.05 -12.82 -6.55
N TRP A 223 24.97 -13.14 -7.28
CA TRP A 223 24.32 -12.19 -8.17
C TRP A 223 23.33 -11.26 -7.47
N LEU A 224 22.92 -11.60 -6.24
CA LEU A 224 21.97 -10.77 -5.48
C LEU A 224 22.59 -9.44 -5.06
N PRO A 225 21.94 -8.30 -5.29
CA PRO A 225 22.38 -7.02 -4.75
C PRO A 225 22.45 -7.03 -3.21
N HIS A 226 21.61 -7.84 -2.54
CA HIS A 226 21.54 -8.04 -1.09
C HIS A 226 22.76 -8.74 -0.47
N ALA A 227 23.52 -9.50 -1.27
CA ALA A 227 24.69 -10.23 -0.80
C ALA A 227 26.01 -9.44 -0.95
N ARG A 228 25.94 -8.23 -1.50
CA ARG A 228 27.12 -7.37 -1.73
C ARG A 228 27.36 -6.47 -0.53
N THR A 229 28.63 -6.23 -0.20
CA THR A 229 29.02 -5.19 0.76
C THR A 229 29.15 -3.85 0.06
N PRO A 230 28.70 -2.73 0.68
CA PRO A 230 28.82 -1.39 0.08
C PRO A 230 30.26 -0.87 -0.04
N GLU A 231 31.22 -1.49 0.63
CA GLU A 231 32.57 -0.96 0.81
C GLU A 231 33.53 -1.37 -0.34
N GLY A 232 33.96 -0.38 -1.09
CA GLY A 232 35.17 -0.38 -1.92
C GLY A 232 35.12 -1.10 -3.26
N ALA A 233 36.20 -1.00 -4.03
CA ALA A 233 36.37 -1.45 -5.41
C ALA A 233 36.35 -2.99 -5.65
N GLY A 234 35.73 -3.75 -4.78
CA GLY A 234 35.53 -5.19 -4.91
C GLY A 234 34.38 -5.62 -4.03
N ALA A 235 33.15 -5.63 -4.60
CA ALA A 235 31.99 -6.15 -3.91
C ALA A 235 32.29 -7.58 -3.38
N ARG A 236 32.41 -7.73 -2.08
CA ARG A 236 32.59 -9.04 -1.44
C ARG A 236 31.24 -9.71 -1.31
N VAL A 237 31.15 -10.95 -1.79
CA VAL A 237 29.96 -11.78 -1.61
C VAL A 237 29.91 -12.25 -0.15
N ARG A 238 28.76 -12.09 0.48
CA ARG A 238 28.53 -12.54 1.88
C ARG A 238 28.19 -14.03 1.95
N ALA A 239 29.07 -14.90 1.47
CA ALA A 239 28.96 -16.34 1.62
C ALA A 239 30.22 -16.90 2.26
N ALA A 240 30.09 -17.76 3.27
CA ALA A 240 31.20 -18.42 3.94
C ALA A 240 31.03 -19.94 3.86
N LEU A 241 32.06 -20.64 3.37
CA LEU A 241 32.06 -22.06 3.08
C LEU A 241 33.14 -22.83 3.83
N ASP A 242 34.10 -22.14 4.45
CA ASP A 242 35.21 -22.68 5.20
C ASP A 242 35.19 -22.19 6.66
N GLU A 243 35.88 -22.89 7.53
CA GLU A 243 35.89 -22.63 8.99
C GLU A 243 36.32 -21.20 9.33
N GLU A 244 37.34 -20.67 8.63
CA GLU A 244 37.88 -19.33 8.90
C GLU A 244 36.87 -18.24 8.50
N SER A 245 36.26 -18.34 7.31
CA SER A 245 35.26 -17.39 6.83
C SER A 245 33.99 -17.45 7.67
N ILE A 246 33.57 -18.63 8.12
CA ILE A 246 32.43 -18.81 9.01
C ILE A 246 32.70 -18.15 10.37
N ALA A 247 33.85 -18.43 10.99
CA ALA A 247 34.22 -17.83 12.27
C ALA A 247 34.30 -16.30 12.17
N HIS A 248 34.85 -15.79 11.07
CA HIS A 248 34.87 -14.34 10.80
C HIS A 248 33.47 -13.74 10.71
N GLN A 249 32.54 -14.39 9.99
CA GLN A 249 31.17 -13.93 9.88
C GLN A 249 30.41 -13.97 11.21
N VAL A 250 30.59 -15.05 12.00
CA VAL A 250 29.96 -15.14 13.33
C VAL A 250 30.45 -14.04 14.25
N ASN A 251 31.75 -13.74 14.25
CA ASN A 251 32.33 -12.65 15.02
C ASN A 251 31.78 -11.27 14.54
N ALA A 252 31.70 -11.06 13.24
CA ALA A 252 31.14 -9.84 12.67
C ALA A 252 29.66 -9.64 13.08
N LEU A 253 28.86 -10.70 13.07
CA LEU A 253 27.46 -10.67 13.53
C LEU A 253 27.37 -10.38 15.04
N ALA A 254 28.24 -11.00 15.85
CA ALA A 254 28.29 -10.75 17.29
C ALA A 254 28.63 -9.28 17.59
N THR A 255 29.65 -8.74 16.93
CA THR A 255 30.03 -7.31 17.05
C THR A 255 28.89 -6.38 16.63
N LEU A 256 28.19 -6.71 15.54
CA LEU A 256 27.03 -5.93 15.07
C LEU A 256 25.89 -5.94 16.10
N ILE A 257 25.64 -7.06 16.76
CA ILE A 257 24.64 -7.18 17.83
C ILE A 257 25.02 -6.29 19.01
N GLU A 258 26.28 -6.31 19.43
CA GLU A 258 26.80 -5.50 20.53
C GLU A 258 26.66 -3.99 20.22
N GLN A 259 27.09 -3.57 19.02
CA GLN A 259 26.96 -2.18 18.57
C GLN A 259 25.51 -1.70 18.57
N ARG A 260 24.60 -2.50 18.01
CA ARG A 260 23.16 -2.14 17.97
C ARG A 260 22.51 -2.08 19.35
N ALA A 261 22.97 -2.93 20.27
CA ALA A 261 22.51 -2.89 21.65
C ALA A 261 22.96 -1.61 22.39
N GLU A 262 24.17 -1.11 22.09
CA GLU A 262 24.69 0.13 22.66
C GLU A 262 24.00 1.38 22.08
N GLU A 263 23.74 1.40 20.79
CA GLU A 263 23.14 2.55 20.10
C GLU A 263 21.67 2.80 20.46
N HIS A 264 20.94 1.82 20.97
CA HIS A 264 19.49 1.90 21.30
C HIS A 264 18.63 2.43 20.15
N ALA A 265 19.13 2.38 18.92
CA ALA A 265 18.45 2.84 17.71
C ALA A 265 17.87 1.63 16.94
N PRO A 266 16.75 1.80 16.21
CA PRO A 266 16.27 0.75 15.33
C PRO A 266 17.34 0.43 14.27
N PRO A 267 17.50 -0.86 13.89
CA PRO A 267 18.50 -1.26 12.90
C PRO A 267 18.24 -0.56 11.56
N GLY A 268 19.27 0.09 11.00
CA GLY A 268 19.16 0.75 9.68
C GLY A 268 19.01 -0.28 8.55
N THR A 269 19.75 -1.39 8.62
CA THR A 269 19.67 -2.50 7.65
C THR A 269 19.50 -3.82 8.40
N HIS A 270 18.49 -4.59 8.04
CA HIS A 270 18.26 -5.93 8.58
C HIS A 270 19.12 -6.97 7.84
N THR A 271 19.31 -8.14 8.44
CA THR A 271 20.09 -9.20 7.82
C THR A 271 19.36 -10.53 7.92
N VAL A 272 19.22 -11.24 6.81
CA VAL A 272 18.80 -12.65 6.81
C VAL A 272 20.05 -13.53 6.65
N VAL A 273 20.29 -14.40 7.62
CA VAL A 273 21.39 -15.35 7.63
C VAL A 273 20.85 -16.75 7.36
N VAL A 274 21.32 -17.37 6.30
CA VAL A 274 21.03 -18.77 5.95
C VAL A 274 22.11 -19.66 6.54
N LEU A 275 21.70 -20.65 7.33
CA LEU A 275 22.59 -21.64 7.95
C LEU A 275 22.31 -23.02 7.35
N ASP A 276 23.06 -23.45 6.33
CA ASP A 276 22.95 -24.80 5.75
C ASP A 276 23.89 -25.79 6.45
N GLY A 277 23.34 -26.81 7.08
CA GLY A 277 23.98 -27.64 8.08
C GLY A 277 23.96 -26.98 9.47
N ALA A 278 22.78 -26.49 9.87
CA ALA A 278 22.57 -25.66 11.05
C ALA A 278 23.05 -26.30 12.34
N ARG A 279 22.93 -27.63 12.49
CA ARG A 279 23.47 -28.40 13.63
C ARG A 279 24.97 -28.20 13.81
N ALA A 280 25.72 -28.32 12.73
CA ALA A 280 27.20 -28.17 12.78
C ALA A 280 27.57 -26.69 13.00
N LEU A 281 26.89 -25.76 12.33
CA LEU A 281 27.14 -24.33 12.45
C LEU A 281 26.81 -23.80 13.86
N ARG A 282 25.81 -24.36 14.54
CA ARG A 282 25.47 -24.01 15.93
C ARG A 282 26.63 -24.28 16.91
N LEU A 283 27.54 -25.22 16.59
CA LEU A 283 28.70 -25.54 17.42
C LEU A 283 29.85 -24.53 17.25
N VAL A 284 29.79 -23.65 16.26
CA VAL A 284 30.82 -22.60 16.08
C VAL A 284 30.74 -21.63 17.25
N PRO A 285 31.89 -21.29 17.87
CA PRO A 285 31.93 -20.38 19.00
C PRO A 285 31.21 -19.08 18.72
N GLY A 286 30.32 -18.66 19.62
CA GLY A 286 29.49 -17.43 19.48
C GLY A 286 28.16 -17.62 18.75
N MET A 287 27.97 -18.66 17.93
CA MET A 287 26.76 -18.84 17.11
C MET A 287 25.49 -18.94 17.95
N VAL A 288 25.48 -19.63 19.07
CA VAL A 288 24.31 -19.74 19.97
C VAL A 288 23.88 -18.37 20.49
N GLN A 289 24.87 -17.52 20.84
CA GLN A 289 24.59 -16.17 21.29
C GLN A 289 24.00 -15.31 20.15
N VAL A 290 24.55 -15.46 18.95
CA VAL A 290 24.10 -14.77 17.74
C VAL A 290 22.67 -15.20 17.37
N LEU A 291 22.33 -16.49 17.46
CA LEU A 291 20.96 -17.00 17.23
C LEU A 291 19.95 -16.44 18.24
N ARG A 292 20.33 -16.30 19.52
CA ARG A 292 19.45 -15.81 20.58
C ARG A 292 19.27 -14.30 20.58
N ALA A 293 20.33 -13.55 20.40
CA ALA A 293 20.33 -12.09 20.48
C ALA A 293 20.06 -11.40 19.12
N GLY A 294 20.37 -12.09 18.01
CA GLY A 294 20.27 -11.55 16.66
C GLY A 294 18.88 -11.00 16.28
N PRO A 295 17.77 -11.71 16.56
CA PRO A 295 16.44 -11.21 16.20
C PRO A 295 16.13 -9.83 16.79
N ALA A 296 16.49 -9.58 18.04
CA ALA A 296 16.32 -8.26 18.67
C ALA A 296 17.19 -7.17 18.02
N ALA A 297 18.30 -7.58 17.41
CA ALA A 297 19.20 -6.69 16.68
C ALA A 297 18.89 -6.62 15.17
N GLY A 298 17.76 -7.16 14.69
CA GLY A 298 17.36 -7.13 13.28
C GLY A 298 18.11 -8.16 12.41
N ILE A 299 18.59 -9.25 13.01
CA ILE A 299 19.24 -10.36 12.31
C ILE A 299 18.36 -11.59 12.41
N MET A 300 17.80 -12.04 11.30
CA MET A 300 16.92 -13.21 11.22
C MET A 300 17.66 -14.41 10.61
N PHE A 301 17.20 -15.62 10.96
CA PHE A 301 17.90 -16.85 10.57
C PHE A 301 16.96 -17.84 9.88
N LEU A 302 17.44 -18.42 8.77
CA LEU A 302 16.88 -19.60 8.12
C LEU A 302 17.84 -20.77 8.35
N CYS A 303 17.49 -21.66 9.25
CA CYS A 303 18.28 -22.83 9.65
C CYS A 303 17.85 -24.05 8.84
N ILE A 304 18.78 -24.67 8.11
CA ILE A 304 18.52 -25.80 7.23
C ILE A 304 19.25 -27.03 7.74
N ASP A 305 18.54 -28.14 7.94
CA ASP A 305 19.16 -29.43 8.29
C ASP A 305 18.32 -30.61 7.76
N GLU A 306 18.78 -31.84 7.98
CA GLU A 306 18.15 -33.04 7.42
C GLU A 306 16.83 -33.36 8.08
N ASP A 307 16.74 -33.24 9.39
CA ASP A 307 15.57 -33.56 10.18
C ASP A 307 15.28 -32.50 11.26
N ARG A 308 14.12 -32.59 11.87
CA ARG A 308 13.66 -31.65 12.91
C ARG A 308 14.56 -31.65 14.15
N VAL A 309 15.16 -32.80 14.49
CA VAL A 309 15.99 -32.94 15.69
C VAL A 309 17.36 -32.25 15.51
N SER A 310 17.80 -32.16 14.28
CA SER A 310 19.05 -31.49 13.91
C SER A 310 18.93 -29.96 13.82
N LEU A 311 17.69 -29.41 13.83
CA LEU A 311 17.48 -27.96 13.84
C LEU A 311 17.82 -27.36 15.22
N PRO A 312 18.34 -26.11 15.27
CA PRO A 312 18.54 -25.37 16.50
C PRO A 312 17.26 -25.23 17.33
N GLU A 313 17.37 -25.30 18.66
CA GLU A 313 16.26 -25.11 19.59
C GLU A 313 15.67 -23.67 19.56
N GLU A 314 16.44 -22.73 19.02
CA GLU A 314 16.05 -21.35 18.83
C GLU A 314 15.00 -21.16 17.72
N CYS A 315 14.73 -22.18 16.90
CA CYS A 315 13.73 -22.14 15.83
C CYS A 315 12.32 -22.00 16.40
N ARG A 316 11.63 -20.89 16.08
CA ARG A 316 10.25 -20.61 16.46
C ARG A 316 9.24 -21.02 15.39
N ALA A 317 9.68 -21.27 14.18
CA ALA A 317 8.92 -21.93 13.13
C ALA A 317 9.74 -23.09 12.58
N VAL A 318 9.08 -24.17 12.17
CA VAL A 318 9.70 -25.31 11.50
C VAL A 318 8.86 -25.71 10.32
N VAL A 319 9.50 -25.76 9.15
CA VAL A 319 8.94 -26.29 7.91
C VAL A 319 9.52 -27.68 7.68
N MET A 320 8.67 -28.70 7.78
CA MET A 320 9.03 -30.06 7.37
C MET A 320 8.72 -30.20 5.88
N ALA A 321 9.74 -29.97 5.07
CA ALA A 321 9.66 -29.95 3.61
C ALA A 321 9.79 -31.36 3.03
N ASP A 322 8.81 -32.21 3.31
CA ASP A 322 8.75 -33.59 2.84
C ASP A 322 7.85 -33.73 1.59
N GLU A 323 7.88 -34.88 0.94
CA GLU A 323 7.00 -35.23 -0.17
C GLU A 323 6.00 -36.32 0.26
N PRO A 324 4.77 -36.29 -0.22
CA PRO A 324 4.19 -35.33 -1.19
C PRO A 324 3.70 -34.01 -0.57
N LEU A 325 3.56 -33.94 0.75
CA LEU A 325 3.01 -32.82 1.46
C LEU A 325 3.90 -32.42 2.64
N ALA A 326 4.03 -31.15 2.84
CA ALA A 326 4.81 -30.56 3.93
C ALA A 326 3.92 -30.22 5.14
N THR A 327 4.60 -29.94 6.27
CA THR A 327 3.96 -29.46 7.50
C THR A 327 4.67 -28.19 7.96
N VAL A 328 3.91 -27.21 8.43
CA VAL A 328 4.44 -25.95 8.99
C VAL A 328 3.95 -25.80 10.42
N SER A 329 4.89 -25.81 11.38
CA SER A 329 4.61 -25.53 12.78
C SER A 329 5.26 -24.22 13.20
N GLN A 330 4.53 -23.39 13.95
CA GLN A 330 4.99 -22.11 14.45
C GLN A 330 4.62 -21.97 15.92
N THR A 331 5.40 -21.19 16.66
CA THR A 331 5.07 -20.88 18.07
C THR A 331 3.75 -20.09 18.09
N ASP A 332 2.86 -20.44 19.01
CA ASP A 332 1.57 -19.79 19.28
C ASP A 332 0.50 -19.96 18.18
N THR A 333 0.68 -20.86 17.23
CA THR A 333 -0.33 -21.20 16.22
C THR A 333 -0.48 -22.72 16.08
N ASP A 334 -1.63 -23.16 15.58
CA ASP A 334 -1.84 -24.56 15.24
C ASP A 334 -0.92 -24.97 14.09
N GLU A 335 -0.51 -26.23 14.09
CA GLU A 335 0.29 -26.81 13.03
C GLU A 335 -0.54 -26.90 11.73
N VAL A 336 0.03 -26.42 10.63
CA VAL A 336 -0.60 -26.52 9.30
C VAL A 336 -0.06 -27.76 8.61
N GLU A 337 -0.91 -28.73 8.44
CA GLU A 337 -0.62 -29.96 7.71
C GLU A 337 -1.04 -29.83 6.23
N GLN A 338 -0.61 -30.81 5.42
CA GLN A 338 -0.98 -30.94 4.00
C GLN A 338 -0.61 -29.72 3.15
N VAL A 339 0.52 -29.09 3.43
CA VAL A 339 1.01 -27.96 2.66
C VAL A 339 1.63 -28.45 1.34
N VAL A 340 1.12 -27.96 0.24
CA VAL A 340 1.73 -28.12 -1.09
C VAL A 340 2.81 -27.08 -1.26
N LEU A 341 4.09 -27.51 -1.23
CA LEU A 341 5.22 -26.60 -1.33
C LEU A 341 5.27 -25.87 -2.67
N ASP A 342 5.57 -24.58 -2.63
CA ASP A 342 6.01 -23.86 -3.82
C ASP A 342 7.43 -24.34 -4.17
N ALA A 343 7.56 -25.04 -5.28
CA ALA A 343 8.80 -25.67 -5.71
C ALA A 343 9.24 -25.12 -7.07
N PRO A 344 9.91 -23.96 -7.10
CA PRO A 344 10.48 -23.46 -8.35
C PRO A 344 11.50 -24.44 -8.92
N PRO A 345 11.55 -24.61 -10.25
CA PRO A 345 12.47 -25.57 -10.88
C PRO A 345 13.95 -25.18 -10.68
N PRO A 346 14.89 -26.12 -10.84
CA PRO A 346 16.33 -25.82 -10.80
C PRO A 346 16.68 -24.65 -11.75
N GLY A 347 17.60 -23.77 -11.30
CA GLY A 347 18.01 -22.57 -12.03
C GLY A 347 17.03 -21.39 -11.98
N TRP A 348 15.85 -21.54 -11.35
CA TRP A 348 14.89 -20.46 -11.20
C TRP A 348 15.44 -19.34 -10.30
N ALA A 349 16.00 -19.68 -9.15
CA ALA A 349 16.59 -18.73 -8.22
C ALA A 349 17.78 -17.95 -8.84
N GLU A 350 18.62 -18.65 -9.62
CA GLU A 350 19.72 -18.01 -10.35
C GLU A 350 19.19 -17.00 -11.38
N ARG A 351 18.12 -17.33 -12.09
CA ARG A 351 17.50 -16.41 -13.05
C ARG A 351 16.97 -15.15 -12.35
N VAL A 352 16.30 -15.30 -11.22
CA VAL A 352 15.86 -14.17 -10.37
C VAL A 352 17.05 -13.31 -9.98
N ALA A 353 18.11 -13.92 -9.41
CA ALA A 353 19.27 -13.19 -8.93
C ALA A 353 20.01 -12.43 -10.04
N ARG A 354 20.18 -13.06 -11.20
CA ARG A 354 20.80 -12.41 -12.37
C ARG A 354 19.97 -11.26 -12.90
N SER A 355 18.63 -11.35 -12.84
CA SER A 355 17.75 -10.27 -13.24
C SER A 355 17.83 -9.08 -12.29
N LEU A 356 18.00 -9.33 -10.98
CA LEU A 356 18.18 -8.29 -9.97
C LEU A 356 19.59 -7.69 -9.95
N ALA A 357 20.59 -8.40 -10.45
CA ALA A 357 22.00 -7.98 -10.37
C ALA A 357 22.30 -6.55 -10.89
N PRO A 358 21.70 -6.09 -12.00
CA PRO A 358 21.91 -4.73 -12.49
C PRO A 358 20.98 -3.69 -11.85
N VAL A 359 19.96 -4.11 -11.09
CA VAL A 359 18.95 -3.20 -10.53
C VAL A 359 19.50 -2.54 -9.26
N ARG A 360 19.27 -1.24 -9.12
CA ARG A 360 19.64 -0.46 -7.94
C ARG A 360 18.41 0.18 -7.35
N ASP A 361 18.32 0.17 -6.02
CA ASP A 361 17.31 0.95 -5.30
C ASP A 361 17.82 2.38 -5.11
N VAL A 362 17.29 3.29 -5.91
CA VAL A 362 17.65 4.71 -5.81
C VAL A 362 16.92 5.42 -4.69
N SER A 363 15.81 4.89 -4.19
CA SER A 363 15.02 5.48 -3.11
C SER A 363 15.75 5.50 -1.76
N SER A 364 16.68 4.60 -1.56
CA SER A 364 17.44 4.43 -0.32
C SER A 364 18.82 5.08 -0.34
N GLN A 365 19.43 5.24 -1.49
CA GLN A 365 20.74 5.90 -1.61
C GLN A 365 20.66 7.40 -1.30
N GLY A 366 19.46 7.99 -1.40
CA GLY A 366 19.20 9.39 -1.08
C GLY A 366 18.99 9.71 0.40
N ALA A 367 18.62 8.74 1.23
CA ALA A 367 18.12 9.06 2.57
C ALA A 367 19.21 9.30 3.63
N GLN A 368 20.44 8.84 3.47
CA GLN A 368 21.42 8.92 4.56
C GLN A 368 22.80 9.53 4.26
N GLY A 369 23.12 9.91 3.01
CA GLY A 369 24.45 10.44 2.73
C GLY A 369 24.62 11.31 1.49
N ALA A 370 23.67 11.30 0.56
CA ALA A 370 23.80 11.99 -0.73
C ALA A 370 23.04 13.33 -0.80
N ILE A 371 21.99 13.52 0.03
CA ILE A 371 21.31 14.83 0.09
C ILE A 371 22.06 15.71 1.07
N PRO A 372 22.60 16.85 0.63
CA PRO A 372 23.26 17.77 1.53
C PRO A 372 22.28 18.30 2.58
N ARG A 373 22.73 18.44 3.84
CA ARG A 373 21.87 18.95 4.93
C ARG A 373 21.42 20.40 4.69
N SER A 374 22.15 21.13 3.88
CA SER A 374 21.80 22.46 3.40
C SER A 374 22.44 22.66 2.03
N SER A 375 21.69 23.28 1.13
CA SER A 375 22.12 23.59 -0.22
C SER A 375 22.00 25.09 -0.43
N ARG A 376 23.10 25.74 -0.80
CA ARG A 376 23.11 27.17 -1.04
C ARG A 376 22.68 27.42 -2.48
N PHE A 377 21.61 28.18 -2.67
CA PHE A 377 21.04 28.45 -4.00
C PHE A 377 22.07 28.91 -5.04
N LEU A 378 22.97 29.83 -4.67
CA LEU A 378 23.99 30.35 -5.57
C LEU A 378 24.97 29.27 -6.04
N ASP A 379 25.35 28.37 -5.14
CA ASP A 379 26.27 27.27 -5.44
C ASP A 379 25.62 26.29 -6.41
N VAL A 380 24.36 25.95 -6.15
CA VAL A 380 23.56 25.01 -6.97
C VAL A 380 23.37 25.52 -8.39
N ILE A 381 23.11 26.81 -8.55
CA ILE A 381 22.98 27.43 -9.87
C ILE A 381 24.33 27.79 -10.49
N GLY A 382 25.46 27.55 -9.80
CA GLY A 382 26.79 27.90 -10.27
C GLY A 382 27.01 29.43 -10.48
N LEU A 383 26.59 30.20 -9.49
CA LEU A 383 26.69 31.67 -9.47
C LEU A 383 27.42 32.11 -8.20
N ASP A 384 28.70 31.84 -8.10
CA ASP A 384 29.50 32.06 -6.88
C ASP A 384 29.50 33.53 -6.43
N GLU A 385 29.64 34.45 -7.42
CA GLU A 385 29.54 35.89 -7.21
C GLU A 385 28.37 36.47 -8.01
N PRO A 386 27.24 36.79 -7.36
CA PRO A 386 26.06 37.31 -8.03
C PRO A 386 26.23 38.79 -8.37
N ASP A 387 26.79 39.09 -9.54
CA ASP A 387 26.86 40.44 -10.08
C ASP A 387 25.92 40.64 -11.29
N ALA A 388 25.70 41.87 -11.68
CA ALA A 388 24.83 42.19 -12.80
C ALA A 388 25.38 41.64 -14.13
N GLY A 389 26.70 41.54 -14.28
CA GLY A 389 27.33 41.00 -15.49
C GLY A 389 27.08 39.50 -15.65
N ALA A 390 27.18 38.74 -14.56
CA ALA A 390 26.91 37.30 -14.55
C ALA A 390 25.45 37.00 -14.88
N VAL A 391 24.51 37.77 -14.36
CA VAL A 391 23.07 37.60 -14.68
C VAL A 391 22.79 37.98 -16.15
N LEU A 392 23.31 39.11 -16.61
CA LEU A 392 23.14 39.54 -18.02
C LEU A 392 23.75 38.56 -19.00
N SER A 393 24.89 37.93 -18.65
CA SER A 393 25.50 36.88 -19.47
C SER A 393 24.59 35.64 -19.61
N ARG A 394 23.92 35.25 -18.54
CA ARG A 394 22.92 34.14 -18.58
C ARG A 394 21.73 34.51 -19.47
N TRP A 395 21.22 35.72 -19.34
CA TRP A 395 20.10 36.17 -20.18
C TRP A 395 20.49 36.22 -21.66
N GLY A 396 21.77 36.53 -21.99
CA GLY A 396 22.26 36.55 -23.35
C GLY A 396 22.38 35.17 -24.02
N GLY A 397 22.58 34.12 -23.22
CA GLY A 397 22.77 32.77 -23.75
C GLY A 397 21.47 31.96 -23.95
N ALA A 398 20.48 32.14 -23.11
CA ALA A 398 19.26 31.31 -23.12
C ALA A 398 17.95 32.10 -22.92
N GLY A 399 17.98 33.24 -22.28
CA GLY A 399 16.93 34.26 -22.08
C GLY A 399 15.47 33.86 -21.88
N ARG A 400 15.12 32.58 -22.12
CA ARG A 400 13.77 32.01 -21.95
C ARG A 400 13.86 30.56 -21.48
N THR A 401 13.51 30.31 -20.26
CA THR A 401 13.38 28.94 -19.72
C THR A 401 12.11 28.80 -18.87
N THR A 402 11.54 27.61 -18.84
CA THR A 402 10.46 27.26 -17.93
C THR A 402 10.97 26.46 -16.73
N THR A 403 12.27 26.18 -16.70
CA THR A 403 12.93 25.35 -15.70
C THR A 403 13.45 26.19 -14.54
N ALA A 404 13.04 25.87 -13.33
CA ALA A 404 13.52 26.46 -12.10
C ALA A 404 14.37 25.44 -11.33
N VAL A 405 15.55 25.84 -10.90
CA VAL A 405 16.38 25.11 -9.95
C VAL A 405 15.88 25.43 -8.54
N ILE A 406 15.44 24.43 -7.77
CA ILE A 406 14.86 24.64 -6.44
C ILE A 406 15.61 23.95 -5.32
N GLY A 407 16.64 23.15 -5.63
CA GLY A 407 17.47 22.49 -4.63
C GLY A 407 18.36 21.42 -5.24
N GLU A 408 18.75 20.49 -4.40
CA GLU A 408 19.51 19.28 -4.77
C GLU A 408 18.85 18.05 -4.17
N ASP A 409 18.88 16.96 -4.89
CA ASP A 409 18.50 15.63 -4.45
C ASP A 409 19.71 14.67 -4.48
N ALA A 410 19.44 13.39 -4.34
CA ALA A 410 20.48 12.35 -4.37
C ALA A 410 21.17 12.22 -5.75
N GLU A 411 20.56 12.69 -6.80
CA GLU A 411 21.03 12.60 -8.19
C GLU A 411 21.70 13.91 -8.64
N GLY A 412 21.62 14.96 -7.84
CA GLY A 412 22.21 16.26 -8.10
C GLY A 412 21.20 17.40 -8.05
N VAL A 413 21.30 18.33 -9.01
CA VAL A 413 20.45 19.53 -9.05
C VAL A 413 18.98 19.15 -9.32
N PHE A 414 18.11 19.48 -8.38
CA PHE A 414 16.66 19.25 -8.51
C PHE A 414 16.00 20.45 -9.20
N VAL A 415 15.33 20.17 -10.30
CA VAL A 415 14.70 21.17 -11.16
C VAL A 415 13.19 20.93 -11.28
N LEU A 416 12.45 22.03 -11.40
CA LEU A 416 11.02 22.04 -11.68
C LEU A 416 10.76 22.77 -12.99
N ASP A 417 10.13 22.12 -13.96
CA ASP A 417 9.69 22.77 -15.20
C ASP A 417 8.22 23.17 -15.09
N VAL A 418 7.96 24.46 -14.91
CA VAL A 418 6.59 25.00 -14.73
C VAL A 418 5.69 24.82 -15.95
N ARG A 419 6.20 24.28 -17.05
CA ARG A 419 5.43 23.90 -18.23
C ARG A 419 5.23 22.40 -18.35
N ALA A 420 6.30 21.61 -18.20
CA ALA A 420 6.29 20.16 -18.40
C ALA A 420 5.69 19.42 -17.21
N ASP A 421 6.06 19.80 -15.99
CA ASP A 421 5.59 19.15 -14.76
C ASP A 421 4.18 19.56 -14.37
N GLY A 422 3.69 20.67 -14.95
CA GLY A 422 2.31 21.14 -14.79
C GLY A 422 2.23 22.66 -14.89
N PRO A 423 1.20 23.21 -15.57
CA PRO A 423 1.07 24.65 -15.74
C PRO A 423 0.75 25.38 -14.43
N HIS A 424 0.25 24.66 -13.43
CA HIS A 424 -0.13 25.18 -12.11
C HIS A 424 0.35 24.21 -11.03
N ALA A 425 0.82 24.75 -9.91
CA ALA A 425 1.35 23.99 -8.79
C ALA A 425 0.69 24.41 -7.47
N LEU A 426 0.56 23.46 -6.55
CA LEU A 426 0.13 23.69 -5.17
C LEU A 426 1.25 23.25 -4.23
N ILE A 427 1.71 24.19 -3.38
CA ILE A 427 2.73 23.94 -2.36
C ILE A 427 2.04 23.89 -1.00
N ALA A 428 2.12 22.75 -0.34
CA ALA A 428 1.55 22.53 0.98
C ALA A 428 2.63 22.27 2.05
N GLY A 429 2.38 22.74 3.26
CA GLY A 429 3.28 22.53 4.40
C GLY A 429 2.76 23.24 5.65
N THR A 430 3.23 22.82 6.82
CA THR A 430 2.91 23.45 8.11
C THR A 430 3.60 24.80 8.26
N THR A 431 3.17 25.61 9.22
CA THR A 431 3.85 26.87 9.57
C THR A 431 5.31 26.59 9.95
N GLY A 432 6.24 27.34 9.38
CA GLY A 432 7.68 27.15 9.62
C GLY A 432 8.34 26.05 8.76
N SER A 433 7.61 25.40 7.85
CA SER A 433 8.18 24.37 6.94
C SER A 433 9.02 24.90 5.78
N GLY A 434 9.13 26.22 5.62
CA GLY A 434 9.90 26.84 4.54
C GLY A 434 9.12 27.12 3.26
N LYS A 435 7.77 27.09 3.24
CA LYS A 435 6.96 27.37 2.02
C LYS A 435 7.33 28.69 1.35
N SER A 436 7.40 29.78 2.10
CA SER A 436 7.70 31.11 1.57
C SER A 436 9.14 31.19 1.04
N GLU A 437 10.10 30.52 1.69
CA GLU A 437 11.49 30.40 1.23
C GLU A 437 11.56 29.62 -0.11
N LEU A 438 10.81 28.54 -0.23
CA LEU A 438 10.71 27.77 -1.48
C LEU A 438 10.12 28.63 -2.60
N LEU A 439 9.07 29.42 -2.35
CA LEU A 439 8.48 30.34 -3.32
C LEU A 439 9.48 31.43 -3.76
N GLN A 440 10.25 31.99 -2.83
CA GLN A 440 11.31 32.97 -3.14
C GLN A 440 12.42 32.32 -3.99
N THR A 441 12.84 31.10 -3.66
CA THR A 441 13.83 30.35 -4.43
C THR A 441 13.34 30.08 -5.85
N LEU A 442 12.08 29.67 -6.01
CA LEU A 442 11.45 29.46 -7.33
C LEU A 442 11.45 30.75 -8.16
N ILE A 443 11.03 31.89 -7.58
CA ILE A 443 11.01 33.19 -8.24
C ILE A 443 12.44 33.61 -8.61
N ALA A 444 13.39 33.51 -7.68
CA ALA A 444 14.78 33.89 -7.91
C ALA A 444 15.41 33.04 -9.05
N SER A 445 15.17 31.73 -9.05
CA SER A 445 15.65 30.81 -10.08
C SER A 445 15.13 31.18 -11.46
N LEU A 446 13.82 31.42 -11.58
CA LEU A 446 13.23 31.84 -12.85
C LEU A 446 13.71 33.23 -13.31
N CYS A 447 13.92 34.18 -12.37
CA CYS A 447 14.46 35.51 -12.69
C CYS A 447 15.91 35.46 -13.22
N VAL A 448 16.75 34.62 -12.62
CA VAL A 448 18.12 34.43 -13.07
C VAL A 448 18.18 33.78 -14.45
N GLY A 449 17.25 32.90 -14.77
CA GLY A 449 17.17 32.17 -16.03
C GLY A 449 16.44 32.91 -17.16
N ASN A 450 15.74 34.03 -16.89
CA ASN A 450 14.86 34.71 -17.84
C ASN A 450 15.06 36.21 -17.85
N THR A 451 14.90 36.82 -19.01
CA THR A 451 14.74 38.29 -19.11
C THR A 451 13.34 38.70 -18.65
N PRO A 452 13.11 39.97 -18.22
CA PRO A 452 11.76 40.47 -17.94
C PRO A 452 10.80 40.42 -19.15
N GLU A 453 11.33 40.38 -20.37
CA GLU A 453 10.53 40.20 -21.60
C GLU A 453 10.14 38.74 -21.85
N ALA A 454 10.77 37.79 -21.14
CA ALA A 454 10.47 36.36 -21.24
C ALA A 454 9.55 35.86 -20.09
N MET A 455 9.73 36.40 -18.88
CA MET A 455 8.99 35.98 -17.68
C MET A 455 8.66 37.18 -16.81
N THR A 456 7.40 37.24 -16.32
CA THR A 456 6.94 38.26 -15.36
C THR A 456 6.16 37.62 -14.24
N PHE A 457 6.09 38.34 -13.10
CA PHE A 457 5.42 37.86 -11.90
C PHE A 457 4.36 38.85 -11.42
N VAL A 458 3.22 38.27 -10.97
CA VAL A 458 2.25 38.93 -10.10
C VAL A 458 2.30 38.20 -8.77
N LEU A 459 2.62 38.91 -7.70
CA LEU A 459 2.80 38.36 -6.37
C LEU A 459 1.61 38.75 -5.48
N VAL A 460 1.01 37.76 -4.83
CA VAL A 460 -0.11 37.94 -3.90
C VAL A 460 0.30 37.42 -2.55
N ASP A 461 0.39 38.32 -1.57
CA ASP A 461 0.69 37.99 -0.18
C ASP A 461 -0.47 38.44 0.69
N TYR A 462 -1.27 37.46 1.15
CA TYR A 462 -2.51 37.74 1.87
C TYR A 462 -2.31 38.20 3.31
N LYS A 463 -1.13 37.99 3.92
CA LYS A 463 -0.85 38.29 5.33
C LYS A 463 0.09 39.50 5.56
N GLY A 464 0.11 40.44 4.68
CA GLY A 464 0.81 41.71 4.94
C GLY A 464 2.15 41.93 4.25
N GLY A 465 2.47 41.21 3.19
CA GLY A 465 3.54 41.52 2.27
C GLY A 465 4.95 41.14 2.69
N ALA A 466 5.11 40.39 3.78
CA ALA A 466 6.43 40.02 4.30
C ALA A 466 7.12 38.96 3.45
N ALA A 467 6.37 38.00 2.90
CA ALA A 467 6.91 36.88 2.14
C ALA A 467 7.61 37.30 0.84
N PHE A 468 7.08 38.31 0.14
CA PHE A 468 7.61 38.73 -1.16
C PHE A 468 8.24 40.12 -1.18
N LYS A 469 8.57 40.70 -0.03
CA LYS A 469 9.09 42.06 0.10
C LYS A 469 10.30 42.33 -0.82
N ASP A 470 11.24 41.40 -0.87
CA ASP A 470 12.44 41.54 -1.71
C ASP A 470 12.16 41.20 -3.17
N CYS A 471 11.26 40.24 -3.43
CA CYS A 471 10.81 39.90 -4.79
C CYS A 471 10.05 41.02 -5.48
N ALA A 472 9.40 41.91 -4.73
CA ALA A 472 8.71 43.08 -5.28
C ALA A 472 9.65 44.07 -6.00
N ARG A 473 10.94 44.02 -5.73
CA ARG A 473 11.97 44.92 -6.33
C ARG A 473 12.59 44.36 -7.59
N LEU A 474 12.27 43.11 -7.95
CA LEU A 474 12.78 42.47 -9.15
C LEU A 474 12.21 43.14 -10.42
N PRO A 475 12.99 43.33 -11.49
CA PRO A 475 12.50 43.92 -12.74
C PRO A 475 11.40 43.06 -13.41
N HIS A 476 11.26 41.82 -13.03
CA HIS A 476 10.24 40.88 -13.52
C HIS A 476 8.87 41.03 -12.81
N THR A 477 8.82 41.69 -11.65
CA THR A 477 7.58 41.84 -10.89
C THR A 477 6.77 43.00 -11.45
N VAL A 478 5.63 42.65 -12.08
CA VAL A 478 4.72 43.62 -12.72
C VAL A 478 3.55 44.01 -11.82
N GLY A 479 3.34 43.30 -10.72
CA GLY A 479 2.30 43.61 -9.75
C GLY A 479 2.52 42.89 -8.42
N MET A 480 2.18 43.59 -7.33
CA MET A 480 2.17 43.02 -5.99
C MET A 480 0.88 43.44 -5.28
N VAL A 481 0.22 42.47 -4.65
CA VAL A 481 -1.01 42.67 -3.88
C VAL A 481 -0.77 42.16 -2.47
N THR A 482 -0.84 43.05 -1.48
CA THR A 482 -0.50 42.75 -0.10
C THR A 482 -1.70 42.77 0.86
N ASP A 483 -2.83 43.30 0.41
CA ASP A 483 -4.04 43.42 1.22
C ASP A 483 -5.27 43.31 0.32
N LEU A 484 -5.89 42.14 0.32
CA LEU A 484 -7.03 41.83 -0.56
C LEU A 484 -8.34 42.12 0.18
N ASP A 485 -8.87 43.32 0.04
CA ASP A 485 -10.27 43.58 0.32
C ASP A 485 -11.14 43.20 -0.88
N GLY A 486 -12.48 43.23 -0.70
CA GLY A 486 -13.43 42.87 -1.78
C GLY A 486 -13.30 43.72 -3.05
N HIS A 487 -12.86 44.98 -2.93
CA HIS A 487 -12.66 45.87 -4.06
C HIS A 487 -11.36 45.59 -4.83
N LEU A 488 -10.26 45.36 -4.11
CA LEU A 488 -8.97 45.02 -4.70
C LEU A 488 -9.02 43.65 -5.35
N THR A 489 -9.76 42.70 -4.75
CA THR A 489 -10.03 41.39 -5.31
C THR A 489 -10.69 41.47 -6.68
N SER A 490 -11.78 42.22 -6.78
CA SER A 490 -12.50 42.39 -8.03
C SER A 490 -11.64 43.04 -9.12
N ARG A 491 -10.87 44.06 -8.76
CA ARG A 491 -9.91 44.74 -9.66
C ARG A 491 -8.79 43.84 -10.13
N ALA A 492 -8.24 43.00 -9.24
CA ALA A 492 -7.19 42.05 -9.59
C ALA A 492 -7.70 41.03 -10.62
N LEU A 493 -8.88 40.44 -10.40
CA LEU A 493 -9.52 39.51 -11.34
C LEU A 493 -9.85 40.18 -12.69
N GLU A 494 -10.35 41.39 -12.65
CA GLU A 494 -10.66 42.16 -13.87
C GLU A 494 -9.39 42.45 -14.68
N SER A 495 -8.29 42.83 -14.01
CA SER A 495 -6.99 43.08 -14.62
C SER A 495 -6.43 41.81 -15.24
N LEU A 496 -6.43 40.67 -14.51
CA LEU A 496 -5.98 39.39 -15.04
C LEU A 496 -6.85 38.92 -16.23
N GLY A 497 -8.17 39.11 -16.13
CA GLY A 497 -9.09 38.81 -17.23
C GLY A 497 -8.84 39.70 -18.47
N ALA A 498 -8.48 40.98 -18.28
CA ALA A 498 -8.08 41.86 -19.38
C ALA A 498 -6.76 41.42 -20.02
N GLU A 499 -5.78 40.98 -19.22
CA GLU A 499 -4.51 40.45 -19.72
C GLU A 499 -4.71 39.18 -20.54
N LEU A 500 -5.57 38.25 -20.10
CA LEU A 500 -5.91 37.06 -20.89
C LEU A 500 -6.50 37.44 -22.27
N ARG A 501 -7.45 38.37 -22.28
CA ARG A 501 -8.05 38.87 -23.55
C ARG A 501 -7.00 39.53 -24.44
N ARG A 502 -6.07 40.32 -23.87
CA ARG A 502 -4.96 40.91 -24.62
C ARG A 502 -4.09 39.83 -25.28
N ARG A 503 -3.74 38.79 -24.55
CA ARG A 503 -2.94 37.66 -25.06
C ARG A 503 -3.67 36.89 -26.15
N GLU A 504 -4.94 36.57 -25.94
CA GLU A 504 -5.80 35.96 -26.98
C GLU A 504 -5.83 36.76 -28.27
N TYR A 505 -5.98 38.06 -28.14
CA TYR A 505 -5.96 38.98 -29.32
C TYR A 505 -4.59 38.99 -30.03
N GLN A 506 -3.50 39.02 -29.28
CA GLN A 506 -2.14 38.98 -29.85
C GLN A 506 -1.89 37.64 -30.55
N LEU A 507 -2.24 36.51 -29.95
CA LEU A 507 -2.13 35.20 -30.60
C LEU A 507 -2.95 35.12 -31.88
N ALA A 508 -4.20 35.56 -31.84
CA ALA A 508 -5.05 35.56 -33.02
C ALA A 508 -4.50 36.46 -34.14
N ARG A 509 -3.92 37.60 -33.79
CA ARG A 509 -3.33 38.52 -34.76
C ARG A 509 -2.04 37.96 -35.41
N ALA A 510 -1.31 37.14 -34.66
CA ALA A 510 -0.10 36.47 -35.12
C ALA A 510 -0.36 35.11 -35.80
N ASP A 511 -1.61 34.68 -35.88
CA ASP A 511 -2.03 33.34 -36.33
C ASP A 511 -1.31 32.21 -35.55
N ALA A 512 -1.07 32.45 -34.27
CA ALA A 512 -0.41 31.52 -33.34
C ALA A 512 -1.43 30.78 -32.49
N LYS A 513 -1.24 29.47 -32.31
CA LYS A 513 -2.16 28.59 -31.51
C LYS A 513 -1.95 28.73 -30.00
N ASP A 514 -0.71 29.05 -29.61
CA ASP A 514 -0.30 29.19 -28.22
C ASP A 514 0.91 30.12 -28.09
N ILE A 515 1.37 30.38 -26.85
CA ILE A 515 2.51 31.27 -26.59
C ILE A 515 3.81 30.73 -27.21
N GLU A 516 4.01 29.42 -27.34
CA GLU A 516 5.21 28.85 -27.93
C GLU A 516 5.27 29.14 -29.40
N ASP A 517 4.15 28.97 -30.10
CA ASP A 517 4.02 29.25 -31.53
C ASP A 517 4.19 30.74 -31.80
N TYR A 518 3.66 31.60 -30.94
CA TYR A 518 3.85 33.05 -30.98
C TYR A 518 5.33 33.40 -30.87
N VAL A 519 6.00 32.88 -29.83
CA VAL A 519 7.43 33.15 -29.59
C VAL A 519 8.30 32.63 -30.72
N ALA A 520 8.03 31.45 -31.28
CA ALA A 520 8.74 30.87 -32.39
C ALA A 520 8.60 31.70 -33.70
N SER A 521 7.47 32.39 -33.86
CA SER A 521 7.15 33.22 -35.04
C SER A 521 7.56 34.68 -34.91
N MET A 522 8.01 35.14 -33.72
CA MET A 522 8.38 36.54 -33.45
C MET A 522 9.48 37.05 -34.39
N ARG A 523 9.30 38.29 -34.85
CA ARG A 523 10.28 39.03 -35.64
C ARG A 523 10.88 40.20 -34.84
N PRO A 524 12.04 40.70 -35.19
CA PRO A 524 12.57 41.91 -34.59
C PRO A 524 11.57 43.08 -34.72
N GLY A 525 11.17 43.63 -33.59
CA GLY A 525 10.17 44.69 -33.49
C GLY A 525 8.75 44.27 -33.11
N ASP A 526 8.49 42.97 -33.04
CA ASP A 526 7.23 42.48 -32.49
C ASP A 526 7.15 42.71 -30.97
N GLU A 527 5.94 42.87 -30.44
CA GLU A 527 5.72 43.08 -29.01
C GLU A 527 6.00 41.78 -28.24
N PRO A 528 6.91 41.77 -27.25
CA PRO A 528 7.18 40.56 -26.47
C PRO A 528 5.95 40.13 -25.65
N MET A 529 5.72 38.84 -25.61
CA MET A 529 4.73 38.22 -24.74
C MET A 529 5.44 37.40 -23.65
N PRO A 530 5.74 37.99 -22.49
CA PRO A 530 6.35 37.24 -21.38
C PRO A 530 5.37 36.22 -20.83
N ARG A 531 5.86 35.08 -20.31
CA ARG A 531 5.08 34.24 -19.45
C ARG A 531 4.72 35.00 -18.18
N LEU A 532 3.50 34.82 -17.70
CA LEU A 532 3.01 35.45 -16.48
C LEU A 532 2.84 34.38 -15.42
N MET A 533 3.60 34.48 -14.34
CA MET A 533 3.43 33.61 -13.19
C MET A 533 2.73 34.38 -12.07
N LEU A 534 1.59 33.85 -11.62
CA LEU A 534 0.85 34.32 -10.46
C LEU A 534 1.25 33.48 -9.24
N VAL A 535 1.95 34.10 -8.30
CA VAL A 535 2.39 33.42 -7.06
C VAL A 535 1.57 33.92 -5.89
N ILE A 536 0.90 32.99 -5.21
CA ILE A 536 -0.01 33.30 -4.11
C ILE A 536 0.50 32.62 -2.83
N ASP A 537 0.86 33.39 -1.83
CA ASP A 537 1.11 32.87 -0.49
C ASP A 537 -0.19 32.85 0.35
N GLU A 538 -0.28 31.92 1.30
CA GLU A 538 -1.46 31.71 2.15
C GLU A 538 -2.76 31.44 1.38
N PHE A 539 -2.71 30.63 0.33
CA PHE A 539 -3.88 30.29 -0.50
C PHE A 539 -5.06 29.73 0.31
N ALA A 540 -4.81 29.00 1.40
CA ALA A 540 -5.88 28.47 2.27
C ALA A 540 -6.73 29.58 2.93
N ALA A 541 -6.10 30.68 3.35
CA ALA A 541 -6.83 31.83 3.91
C ALA A 541 -7.67 32.51 2.83
N LEU A 542 -7.11 32.66 1.63
CA LEU A 542 -7.80 33.24 0.49
C LEU A 542 -9.03 32.44 0.06
N VAL A 543 -8.95 31.10 0.07
CA VAL A 543 -10.11 30.22 -0.18
C VAL A 543 -11.23 30.43 0.85
N ALA A 544 -10.88 30.60 2.12
CA ALA A 544 -11.85 30.75 3.19
C ALA A 544 -12.56 32.11 3.18
N GLU A 545 -11.84 33.18 2.84
CA GLU A 545 -12.33 34.55 2.98
C GLU A 545 -12.86 35.15 1.66
N LEU A 546 -12.34 34.70 0.50
CA LEU A 546 -12.66 35.26 -0.81
C LEU A 546 -13.02 34.17 -1.86
N PRO A 547 -14.13 33.42 -1.68
CA PRO A 547 -14.49 32.32 -2.56
C PRO A 547 -14.74 32.75 -4.02
N ASP A 548 -15.22 33.98 -4.26
CA ASP A 548 -15.41 34.52 -5.61
C ASP A 548 -14.08 34.74 -6.34
N PHE A 549 -13.02 35.12 -5.62
CA PHE A 549 -11.68 35.23 -6.17
C PHE A 549 -11.14 33.88 -6.61
N VAL A 550 -11.33 32.84 -5.81
CA VAL A 550 -10.92 31.48 -6.15
C VAL A 550 -11.64 30.96 -7.39
N THR A 551 -12.94 31.23 -7.48
CA THR A 551 -13.73 30.87 -8.68
C THR A 551 -13.18 31.55 -9.93
N GLY A 552 -12.85 32.83 -9.85
CA GLY A 552 -12.21 33.58 -10.93
C GLY A 552 -10.82 33.05 -11.30
N LEU A 553 -10.00 32.67 -10.30
CA LEU A 553 -8.68 32.07 -10.52
C LEU A 553 -8.77 30.72 -11.24
N VAL A 554 -9.76 29.88 -10.93
CA VAL A 554 -9.96 28.60 -11.61
C VAL A 554 -10.26 28.82 -13.11
N ASP A 555 -11.05 29.84 -13.44
CA ASP A 555 -11.31 30.18 -14.86
C ASP A 555 -10.04 30.68 -15.57
N ILE A 556 -9.25 31.52 -14.91
CA ILE A 556 -7.95 32.01 -15.40
C ILE A 556 -6.99 30.82 -15.61
N ALA A 557 -6.91 29.88 -14.65
CA ALA A 557 -6.05 28.71 -14.74
C ALA A 557 -6.42 27.80 -15.93
N ARG A 558 -7.72 27.56 -16.16
CA ARG A 558 -8.17 26.75 -17.29
C ARG A 558 -7.78 27.32 -18.65
N ARG A 559 -7.83 28.62 -18.80
CA ARG A 559 -7.53 29.34 -20.07
C ARG A 559 -6.06 29.71 -20.18
N GLY A 560 -5.38 29.87 -19.07
CA GLY A 560 -4.05 30.42 -18.97
C GLY A 560 -2.93 29.58 -19.62
N ARG A 561 -3.08 28.25 -19.63
CA ARG A 561 -2.04 27.33 -20.10
C ARG A 561 -1.53 27.68 -21.51
N SER A 562 -2.41 27.78 -22.48
CA SER A 562 -2.05 28.12 -23.87
C SER A 562 -1.58 29.57 -24.02
N LEU A 563 -1.98 30.44 -23.10
CA LEU A 563 -1.63 31.86 -23.07
C LEU A 563 -0.35 32.16 -22.28
N GLY A 564 0.32 31.14 -21.73
CA GLY A 564 1.52 31.28 -20.92
C GLY A 564 1.28 31.95 -19.57
N VAL A 565 0.16 31.66 -18.93
CA VAL A 565 -0.17 32.10 -17.57
C VAL A 565 -0.17 30.89 -16.64
N HIS A 566 0.64 30.94 -15.58
CA HIS A 566 0.96 29.86 -14.66
C HIS A 566 0.60 30.23 -13.23
#